data_bf397284c0169e0af1b21a0e8654fa6b
#
_entry.id   bf397284c0169e0af1b21a0e8654fa6b
#
_cell.length_a   1.000
_cell.length_b   1.000
_cell.length_c   1.000
_cell.angle_alpha   90.00
_cell.angle_beta   90.00
_cell.angle_gamma   90.00
#
_symmetry.space_group_name_H-M   'P 1'
#
loop_
_entity.id
_entity.type
_entity.pdbx_description
1 polymer ?
#
loop_
_entity_poly.entity_id
_entity_poly.type
_entity_poly.pdbx_seq_one_letter_code
_entity_poly.pdbx_strand_id
1 'polypeptide(L)'
;MGHILAALTYENRLAITVSLLTGLRIGDVLNLRSRDLLRDRFTITEEKTLKRRTIRLPERLRDELQSIAGKIFVFENRLTARKHRTRQAVYKDIKRAAKAFRIKSNISCHTARKIYAVSEYKKDFSVARVKKLLNHSNEAVTMIYAIADELTERKKR
;
A
#
# COMPACT_ATOMS: atom_id res chain seq x y z
N MET A 1 4.27 -9.39 8.15
CA MET A 1 4.31 -8.83 6.76
C MET A 1 5.63 -9.14 6.05
N GLY A 2 6.78 -9.13 6.72
CA GLY A 2 8.10 -9.39 6.12
C GLY A 2 8.18 -10.68 5.29
N HIS A 3 7.78 -11.83 5.85
CA HIS A 3 7.77 -13.11 5.14
C HIS A 3 6.89 -13.08 3.87
N ILE A 4 5.73 -12.38 3.93
CA ILE A 4 4.87 -12.23 2.76
C ILE A 4 5.61 -11.46 1.67
N LEU A 5 6.21 -10.31 2.00
CA LEU A 5 6.95 -9.50 1.03
C LEU A 5 8.07 -10.30 0.34
N ALA A 6 8.80 -11.12 1.10
CA ALA A 6 9.89 -11.95 0.56
C ALA A 6 9.41 -12.99 -0.48
N ALA A 7 8.15 -13.44 -0.38
CA ALA A 7 7.57 -14.44 -1.29
C ALA A 7 6.77 -13.86 -2.45
N LEU A 8 6.54 -12.54 -2.48
CA LEU A 8 5.86 -11.92 -3.61
C LEU A 8 6.78 -11.83 -4.84
N THR A 9 6.18 -11.79 -6.02
CA THR A 9 6.90 -11.36 -7.23
C THR A 9 7.46 -9.95 -7.02
N TYR A 10 8.55 -9.62 -7.69
CA TYR A 10 9.29 -8.37 -7.45
C TYR A 10 8.39 -7.13 -7.58
N GLU A 11 7.62 -7.04 -8.66
CA GLU A 11 6.72 -5.91 -8.91
C GLU A 11 5.60 -5.81 -7.86
N ASN A 12 5.02 -6.95 -7.44
CA ASN A 12 3.98 -6.97 -6.42
C ASN A 12 4.55 -6.59 -5.05
N ARG A 13 5.80 -7.00 -4.75
CA ARG A 13 6.52 -6.59 -3.54
C ARG A 13 6.68 -5.08 -3.51
N LEU A 14 7.16 -4.47 -4.62
CA LEU A 14 7.29 -3.02 -4.70
C LEU A 14 5.95 -2.30 -4.56
N ALA A 15 4.88 -2.79 -5.18
CA ALA A 15 3.54 -2.20 -5.04
C ALA A 15 3.05 -2.22 -3.59
N ILE A 16 3.24 -3.32 -2.87
CA ILE A 16 2.89 -3.43 -1.46
C ILE A 16 3.80 -2.55 -0.59
N THR A 17 5.09 -2.44 -0.91
CA THR A 17 6.03 -1.55 -0.21
C THR A 17 5.61 -0.08 -0.34
N VAL A 18 5.22 0.37 -1.52
CA VAL A 18 4.66 1.72 -1.71
C VAL A 18 3.43 1.92 -0.83
N SER A 19 2.50 0.96 -0.80
CA SER A 19 1.30 1.05 0.06
C SER A 19 1.66 1.09 1.55
N LEU A 20 2.66 0.31 2.00
CA LEU A 20 3.17 0.32 3.38
C LEU A 20 3.77 1.67 3.79
N LEU A 21 4.46 2.35 2.88
CA LEU A 21 5.14 3.62 3.16
C LEU A 21 4.24 4.84 3.03
N THR A 22 3.23 4.77 2.16
CA THR A 22 2.39 5.93 1.82
C THR A 22 0.97 5.81 2.35
N GLY A 23 0.52 4.60 2.70
CA GLY A 23 -0.86 4.32 3.02
C GLY A 23 -1.82 4.42 1.84
N LEU A 24 -1.34 4.48 0.60
CA LEU A 24 -2.20 4.48 -0.59
C LEU A 24 -2.95 3.16 -0.73
N ARG A 25 -4.16 3.22 -1.30
CA ARG A 25 -4.86 2.01 -1.73
C ARG A 25 -4.10 1.36 -2.87
N ILE A 26 -4.13 0.04 -2.93
CA ILE A 26 -3.39 -0.69 -3.97
C ILE A 26 -3.82 -0.27 -5.40
N GLY A 27 -5.08 0.10 -5.61
CA GLY A 27 -5.53 0.65 -6.90
C GLY A 27 -4.79 1.93 -7.26
N ASP A 28 -4.68 2.87 -6.31
CA ASP A 28 -3.96 4.13 -6.51
C ASP A 28 -2.46 3.91 -6.75
N VAL A 29 -1.85 2.93 -6.03
CA VAL A 29 -0.46 2.54 -6.26
C VAL A 29 -0.25 1.98 -7.67
N LEU A 30 -1.11 1.07 -8.11
CA LEU A 30 -1.00 0.47 -9.44
C LEU A 30 -1.24 1.48 -10.57
N ASN A 31 -2.00 2.56 -10.31
CA ASN A 31 -2.27 3.64 -11.25
C ASN A 31 -1.15 4.69 -11.33
N LEU A 32 -0.05 4.56 -10.56
CA LEU A 32 1.10 5.46 -10.64
C LEU A 32 1.67 5.48 -12.06
N ARG A 33 1.92 6.70 -12.56
CA ARG A 33 2.49 6.90 -13.90
C ARG A 33 4.01 6.92 -13.83
N SER A 34 4.66 6.38 -14.85
CA SER A 34 6.14 6.36 -14.93
C SER A 34 6.73 7.76 -14.85
N ARG A 35 6.07 8.76 -15.44
CA ARG A 35 6.47 10.18 -15.34
C ARG A 35 6.45 10.75 -13.92
N ASP A 36 5.65 10.18 -13.02
CA ASP A 36 5.55 10.67 -11.63
C ASP A 36 6.85 10.41 -10.87
N LEU A 37 7.59 9.36 -11.24
CA LEU A 37 8.86 8.99 -10.62
C LEU A 37 10.04 9.90 -11.00
N LEU A 38 9.88 10.78 -12.00
CA LEU A 38 10.92 11.72 -12.41
C LEU A 38 11.18 12.83 -11.38
N ARG A 39 10.29 12.96 -10.39
CA ARG A 39 10.37 13.96 -9.32
C ARG A 39 10.42 13.28 -7.96
N ASP A 40 11.08 13.89 -6.98
CA ASP A 40 11.10 13.40 -5.60
C ASP A 40 9.73 13.53 -4.91
N ARG A 41 8.93 14.50 -5.39
CA ARG A 41 7.54 14.74 -4.97
C ARG A 41 6.63 14.82 -6.19
N PHE A 42 5.52 14.11 -6.12
CA PHE A 42 4.48 14.14 -7.15
C PHE A 42 3.09 14.08 -6.52
N THR A 43 2.10 14.54 -7.24
CA THR A 43 0.71 14.59 -6.76
C THR A 43 -0.14 13.62 -7.57
N ILE A 44 -0.87 12.76 -6.88
CA ILE A 44 -1.86 11.87 -7.46
C ILE A 44 -3.26 12.29 -7.05
N THR A 45 -4.26 11.89 -7.85
CA THR A 45 -5.67 11.94 -7.47
C THR A 45 -6.12 10.53 -7.12
N GLU A 46 -6.53 10.31 -5.87
CA GLU A 46 -7.03 9.01 -5.43
C GLU A 46 -8.35 8.66 -6.13
N GLU A 47 -8.44 7.46 -6.71
CA GLU A 47 -9.59 7.02 -7.53
C GLU A 47 -10.91 7.02 -6.74
N LYS A 48 -10.90 6.52 -5.51
CA LYS A 48 -12.12 6.38 -4.68
C LYS A 48 -12.63 7.70 -4.10
N THR A 49 -11.73 8.63 -3.75
CA THR A 49 -12.07 9.86 -3.01
C THR A 49 -11.99 11.11 -3.86
N LEU A 50 -11.42 11.01 -5.07
CA LEU A 50 -11.11 12.10 -5.98
C LEU A 50 -10.26 13.21 -5.35
N LYS A 51 -9.66 12.94 -4.19
CA LYS A 51 -8.82 13.90 -3.48
C LYS A 51 -7.38 13.83 -3.97
N ARG A 52 -6.76 15.00 -4.06
CA ARG A 52 -5.35 15.12 -4.41
C ARG A 52 -4.48 14.81 -3.20
N ARG A 53 -3.37 14.11 -3.45
CA ARG A 53 -2.40 13.76 -2.42
C ARG A 53 -0.98 13.87 -2.97
N THR A 54 -0.13 14.61 -2.26
CA THR A 54 1.29 14.69 -2.56
C THR A 54 2.01 13.50 -1.91
N ILE A 55 2.80 12.81 -2.70
CA ILE A 55 3.58 11.63 -2.31
C ILE A 55 5.07 11.98 -2.42
N ARG A 56 5.82 11.52 -1.44
CA ARG A 56 7.29 11.49 -1.46
C ARG A 56 7.73 10.05 -1.22
N LEU A 57 8.57 9.53 -2.10
CA LEU A 57 9.16 8.20 -1.95
C LEU A 57 10.65 8.33 -1.63
N PRO A 58 11.21 7.44 -0.79
CA PRO A 58 12.66 7.34 -0.63
C PRO A 58 13.33 7.10 -1.99
N GLU A 59 14.49 7.72 -2.19
CA GLU A 59 15.24 7.66 -3.46
C GLU A 59 15.47 6.22 -3.92
N ARG A 60 16.01 5.37 -3.05
CA ARG A 60 16.24 3.95 -3.36
C ARG A 60 14.97 3.24 -3.87
N LEU A 61 13.81 3.48 -3.23
CA LEU A 61 12.56 2.86 -3.70
C LEU A 61 12.12 3.44 -5.04
N ARG A 62 12.34 4.73 -5.26
CA ARG A 62 12.04 5.38 -6.54
C ARG A 62 12.87 4.79 -7.67
N ASP A 63 14.17 4.54 -7.43
CA ASP A 63 15.07 3.92 -8.40
C ASP A 63 14.66 2.47 -8.73
N GLU A 64 14.28 1.69 -7.69
CA GLU A 64 13.73 0.35 -7.87
C GLU A 64 12.42 0.38 -8.70
N LEU A 65 11.56 1.37 -8.47
CA LEU A 65 10.32 1.54 -9.24
C LEU A 65 10.60 1.99 -10.68
N GLN A 66 11.59 2.85 -10.90
CA GLN A 66 12.00 3.27 -12.24
C GLN A 66 12.54 2.09 -13.04
N SER A 67 13.28 1.16 -12.42
CA SER A 67 13.85 -0.01 -13.11
C SER A 67 12.78 -0.98 -13.66
N ILE A 68 11.56 -0.96 -13.09
CA ILE A 68 10.43 -1.80 -13.53
C ILE A 68 9.37 -1.02 -14.31
N ALA A 69 9.49 0.30 -14.37
CA ALA A 69 8.45 1.16 -14.93
C ALA A 69 8.22 0.88 -16.43
N GLY A 70 6.98 0.68 -16.80
CA GLY A 70 6.58 0.59 -18.20
C GLY A 70 6.50 1.96 -18.88
N LYS A 71 5.99 2.00 -20.11
CA LYS A 71 5.89 3.24 -20.89
C LYS A 71 4.93 4.27 -20.28
N ILE A 72 3.82 3.80 -19.70
CA ILE A 72 2.75 4.67 -19.17
C ILE A 72 2.63 4.52 -17.66
N PHE A 73 2.61 3.29 -17.16
CA PHE A 73 2.41 2.96 -15.76
C PHE A 73 3.67 2.37 -15.14
N VAL A 74 3.93 2.68 -13.87
CA VAL A 74 5.01 2.03 -13.11
C VAL A 74 4.78 0.52 -13.05
N PHE A 75 3.53 0.13 -12.78
CA PHE A 75 3.12 -1.27 -12.71
C PHE A 75 2.32 -1.64 -13.97
N GLU A 76 3.01 -1.71 -15.10
CA GLU A 76 2.38 -1.99 -16.37
C GLU A 76 1.75 -3.40 -16.42
N ASN A 77 0.67 -3.53 -17.17
CA ASN A 77 0.05 -4.83 -17.42
C ASN A 77 0.88 -5.63 -18.43
N ARG A 78 1.06 -6.94 -18.18
CA ARG A 78 1.87 -7.81 -19.04
C ARG A 78 1.34 -7.96 -20.48
N LEU A 79 0.03 -7.75 -20.67
CA LEU A 79 -0.61 -7.94 -21.98
C LEU A 79 -0.75 -6.65 -22.77
N THR A 80 -0.74 -5.50 -22.10
CA THR A 80 -0.92 -4.20 -22.77
C THR A 80 -0.35 -3.05 -21.93
N ALA A 81 0.46 -2.21 -22.56
CA ALA A 81 1.00 -0.99 -21.96
C ALA A 81 -0.07 0.08 -21.66
N ARG A 82 -1.27 -0.04 -22.25
CA ARG A 82 -2.38 0.90 -22.02
C ARG A 82 -3.08 0.72 -20.68
N LYS A 83 -2.79 -0.36 -19.96
CA LYS A 83 -3.40 -0.68 -18.66
C LYS A 83 -2.32 -0.93 -17.62
N HIS A 84 -2.61 -0.63 -16.38
CA HIS A 84 -1.79 -1.05 -15.25
C HIS A 84 -2.11 -2.49 -14.83
N ARG A 85 -1.24 -3.08 -14.02
CA ARG A 85 -1.44 -4.38 -13.37
C ARG A 85 -2.73 -4.37 -12.55
N THR A 86 -3.43 -5.50 -12.48
CA THR A 86 -4.71 -5.60 -11.78
C THR A 86 -4.54 -5.81 -10.28
N ARG A 87 -5.48 -5.28 -9.49
CA ARG A 87 -5.55 -5.57 -8.04
C ARG A 87 -5.69 -7.06 -7.75
N GLN A 88 -6.39 -7.79 -8.62
CA GLN A 88 -6.56 -9.24 -8.51
C GLN A 88 -5.24 -9.99 -8.66
N ALA A 89 -4.34 -9.56 -9.56
CA ALA A 89 -3.02 -10.17 -9.72
C ALA A 89 -2.19 -10.05 -8.43
N VAL A 90 -2.19 -8.86 -7.81
CA VAL A 90 -1.53 -8.63 -6.51
C VAL A 90 -2.17 -9.46 -5.40
N TYR A 91 -3.51 -9.48 -5.34
CA TYR A 91 -4.24 -10.26 -4.34
C TYR A 91 -3.95 -11.76 -4.44
N LYS A 92 -3.99 -12.34 -5.65
CA LYS A 92 -3.66 -13.76 -5.87
C LYS A 92 -2.25 -14.09 -5.40
N ASP A 93 -1.28 -13.22 -5.67
CA ASP A 93 0.11 -13.42 -5.24
C ASP A 93 0.25 -13.35 -3.71
N ILE A 94 -0.42 -12.41 -3.04
CA ILE A 94 -0.50 -12.35 -1.57
C ILE A 94 -1.07 -13.65 -1.00
N LYS A 95 -2.16 -14.16 -1.58
CA LYS A 95 -2.77 -15.42 -1.11
C LYS A 95 -1.86 -16.62 -1.33
N ARG A 96 -1.13 -16.67 -2.46
CA ARG A 96 -0.11 -17.68 -2.71
C ARG A 96 0.99 -17.63 -1.64
N ALA A 97 1.53 -16.45 -1.36
CA ALA A 97 2.55 -16.24 -0.35
C ALA A 97 2.04 -16.62 1.06
N ALA A 98 0.83 -16.20 1.43
CA ALA A 98 0.23 -16.53 2.72
C ALA A 98 0.06 -18.05 2.90
N LYS A 99 -0.37 -18.76 1.86
CA LYS A 99 -0.49 -20.21 1.87
C LYS A 99 0.87 -20.90 2.04
N ALA A 100 1.90 -20.44 1.32
CA ALA A 100 3.26 -20.99 1.41
C ALA A 100 3.84 -20.91 2.83
N PHE A 101 3.56 -19.83 3.56
CA PHE A 101 3.98 -19.66 4.95
C PHE A 101 2.95 -20.13 5.99
N ARG A 102 1.90 -20.84 5.58
CA ARG A 102 0.82 -21.34 6.46
C ARG A 102 0.24 -20.25 7.38
N ILE A 103 0.12 -19.03 6.88
CA ILE A 103 -0.40 -17.90 7.65
C ILE A 103 -1.92 -18.01 7.74
N LYS A 104 -2.45 -18.20 8.95
CA LYS A 104 -3.89 -18.34 9.21
C LYS A 104 -4.66 -17.02 9.12
N SER A 105 -4.00 -15.88 9.40
CA SER A 105 -4.65 -14.56 9.35
C SER A 105 -5.01 -14.14 7.92
N ASN A 106 -6.14 -13.42 7.79
CA ASN A 106 -6.61 -12.95 6.50
C ASN A 106 -5.79 -11.76 6.00
N ILE A 107 -4.71 -12.04 5.26
CA ILE A 107 -3.86 -11.01 4.64
C ILE A 107 -4.39 -10.67 3.25
N SER A 108 -4.48 -9.38 2.96
CA SER A 108 -4.95 -8.81 1.70
C SER A 108 -4.16 -7.56 1.31
N CYS A 109 -4.45 -6.99 0.15
CA CYS A 109 -3.86 -5.71 -0.28
C CYS A 109 -4.12 -4.58 0.74
N HIS A 110 -5.25 -4.60 1.47
CA HIS A 110 -5.57 -3.60 2.50
C HIS A 110 -4.72 -3.73 3.77
N THR A 111 -4.09 -4.88 3.99
CA THR A 111 -3.24 -5.11 5.18
C THR A 111 -2.06 -4.13 5.22
N ALA A 112 -1.44 -3.83 4.07
CA ALA A 112 -0.36 -2.84 4.00
C ALA A 112 -0.82 -1.44 4.47
N ARG A 113 -1.99 -1.01 4.01
CA ARG A 113 -2.58 0.28 4.40
C ARG A 113 -2.97 0.30 5.88
N LYS A 114 -3.46 -0.83 6.43
CA LYS A 114 -3.71 -0.97 7.87
C LYS A 114 -2.42 -0.81 8.67
N ILE A 115 -1.34 -1.47 8.27
CA ILE A 115 -0.03 -1.36 8.92
C ILE A 115 0.47 0.09 8.91
N TYR A 116 0.35 0.80 7.78
CA TYR A 116 0.67 2.21 7.70
C TYR A 116 -0.15 3.04 8.70
N ALA A 117 -1.47 2.85 8.73
CA ALA A 117 -2.36 3.57 9.67
C ALA A 117 -1.94 3.37 11.13
N VAL A 118 -1.57 2.13 11.50
CA VAL A 118 -1.06 1.79 12.85
C VAL A 118 0.25 2.50 13.14
N SER A 119 1.20 2.45 12.20
CA SER A 119 2.51 3.07 12.40
C SER A 119 2.38 4.58 12.57
N GLU A 120 1.50 5.23 11.81
CA GLU A 120 1.23 6.67 11.97
C GLU A 120 0.50 6.99 13.27
N TYR A 121 -0.48 6.17 13.67
CA TYR A 121 -1.17 6.33 14.95
C TYR A 121 -0.23 6.22 16.15
N LYS A 122 0.72 5.29 16.13
CA LYS A 122 1.69 5.07 17.20
C LYS A 122 2.66 6.23 17.42
N LYS A 123 2.80 7.16 16.47
CA LYS A 123 3.72 8.29 16.59
C LYS A 123 3.23 9.35 17.59
N ASP A 124 1.93 9.60 17.62
CA ASP A 124 1.33 10.67 18.44
C ASP A 124 -0.05 10.32 18.99
N PHE A 125 -0.51 9.09 18.79
CA PHE A 125 -1.83 8.59 19.17
C PHE A 125 -3.00 9.44 18.64
N SER A 126 -2.80 10.16 17.54
CA SER A 126 -3.78 11.07 16.95
C SER A 126 -4.61 10.39 15.86
N VAL A 127 -5.88 10.11 16.17
CA VAL A 127 -6.88 9.63 15.20
C VAL A 127 -7.11 10.67 14.09
N ALA A 128 -7.14 11.96 14.46
CA ALA A 128 -7.36 13.06 13.51
C ALA A 128 -6.24 13.13 12.46
N ARG A 129 -4.99 12.94 12.87
CA ARG A 129 -3.84 12.88 11.97
C ARG A 129 -3.97 11.71 11.00
N VAL A 130 -4.27 10.51 11.49
CA VAL A 130 -4.43 9.32 10.61
C VAL A 130 -5.58 9.49 9.63
N LYS A 131 -6.73 10.06 10.07
CA LYS A 131 -7.83 10.42 9.17
C LYS A 131 -7.36 11.36 8.05
N LYS A 132 -6.60 12.41 8.38
CA LYS A 132 -6.06 13.36 7.40
C LYS A 132 -5.10 12.66 6.43
N LEU A 133 -4.17 11.84 6.93
CA LEU A 133 -3.20 11.08 6.12
C LEU A 133 -3.86 10.07 5.19
N LEU A 134 -4.98 9.48 5.59
CA LEU A 134 -5.77 8.55 4.79
C LEU A 134 -6.93 9.21 4.03
N ASN A 135 -6.90 10.55 3.86
CA ASN A 135 -7.92 11.33 3.15
C ASN A 135 -9.34 11.20 3.71
N HIS A 136 -9.47 11.27 5.06
CA HIS A 136 -10.77 11.28 5.76
C HIS A 136 -11.69 10.11 5.43
N SER A 137 -11.17 8.93 5.13
CA SER A 137 -12.01 7.76 4.94
C SER A 137 -12.54 7.26 6.30
N ASN A 138 -13.83 6.90 6.39
CA ASN A 138 -14.40 6.19 7.54
C ASN A 138 -13.63 4.88 7.84
N GLU A 139 -13.01 4.32 6.81
CA GLU A 139 -12.09 3.19 6.86
C GLU A 139 -10.91 3.40 7.82
N ALA A 140 -10.36 4.63 7.91
CA ALA A 140 -9.27 4.96 8.83
C ALA A 140 -9.68 4.82 10.30
N VAL A 141 -10.90 5.24 10.63
CA VAL A 141 -11.46 5.13 11.98
C VAL A 141 -11.68 3.67 12.36
N THR A 142 -12.31 2.92 11.48
CA THR A 142 -12.55 1.48 11.67
C THR A 142 -11.22 0.72 11.82
N MET A 143 -10.18 1.09 11.06
CA MET A 143 -8.85 0.51 11.20
C MET A 143 -8.23 0.77 12.57
N ILE A 144 -8.36 1.99 13.10
CA ILE A 144 -7.75 2.37 14.38
C ILE A 144 -8.47 1.67 15.54
N TYR A 145 -9.80 1.62 15.52
CA TYR A 145 -10.56 0.91 16.56
C TYR A 145 -10.28 -0.59 16.58
N ALA A 146 -10.27 -1.24 15.41
CA ALA A 146 -9.94 -2.67 15.31
C ALA A 146 -8.54 -3.01 15.85
N ILE A 147 -7.62 -2.05 15.85
CA ILE A 147 -6.27 -2.22 16.36
C ILE A 147 -6.17 -1.85 17.83
N ALA A 148 -6.90 -0.85 18.28
CA ALA A 148 -7.00 -0.54 19.71
C ALA A 148 -7.52 -1.75 20.50
N ASP A 149 -8.51 -2.46 19.96
CA ASP A 149 -9.03 -3.70 20.53
C ASP A 149 -7.97 -4.81 20.56
N GLU A 150 -7.24 -5.06 19.45
CA GLU A 150 -6.16 -6.06 19.43
C GLU A 150 -5.04 -5.74 20.42
N LEU A 151 -4.68 -4.47 20.59
CA LEU A 151 -3.63 -4.05 21.53
C LEU A 151 -4.09 -4.15 22.99
N THR A 152 -5.38 -3.97 23.24
CA THR A 152 -5.96 -4.08 24.59
C THR A 152 -6.11 -5.54 25.00
N GLU A 153 -6.47 -6.44 24.08
CA GLU A 153 -6.53 -7.87 24.32
C GLU A 153 -5.15 -8.50 24.56
N ARG A 154 -4.09 -8.03 23.86
CA ARG A 154 -2.70 -8.49 24.08
C ARG A 154 -2.12 -8.04 25.42
N LYS A 155 -2.61 -6.97 26.04
CA LYS A 155 -2.20 -6.53 27.39
C LYS A 155 -2.89 -7.31 28.49
N LYS A 156 -3.95 -8.07 28.19
CA LYS A 156 -4.70 -8.90 29.15
C LYS A 156 -4.27 -10.37 29.18
N ARG A 157 -3.33 -10.75 28.33
CA ARG A 157 -2.66 -12.06 28.32
C ARG A 157 -1.22 -11.94 28.77
#